data_682b954d5e346811643bbdfb9c6d3930
#
_entry.id   682b954d5e346811643bbdfb9c6d3930
#
_cell.length_a   1.000
_cell.length_b   1.000
_cell.length_c   1.000
_cell.angle_alpha   90.00
_cell.angle_beta   90.00
_cell.angle_gamma   90.00
#
_symmetry.space_group_name_H-M   'P 1'
#
loop_
_entity.id
_entity.type
_entity.pdbx_description
1 polymer ?
#
loop_
_entity_poly.entity_id
_entity_poly.type
_entity_poly.pdbx_seq_one_letter_code
_entity_poly.pdbx_strand_id
1 'polypeptide(L)'
;RVTAALFEEVRDILVNQEVGLMLKNGTVEELFPAKTKLTKAVVDELDLADVDLKTIRVSAAKANDRLRSVIDAASEERARFEEKAEDQIDKILQPDELPPGVIQLVKVYLAQKRKISVGDKMAGRHGNKGIIARIVPEEDMPFLPDGTPVDIVLNPLGVPSRMNVGQILETHLGWCAKLLGFEAKTPVFQGANETEIGFLLRLSGIKWAGHVLRTEAQPPELGPDELKLLIDDLRNIPSENGGPPDLTTVKLDALGSRVVSQETRDVFHAIREFLVGAAKELADREVWEQEAQIKHHEARIVEEEDPPSTEEIADLKAAIKQAEKTAKLSPEKLLAAVELPALAKCLGPKGEIDVEAAAQEVMKLAGISAAGKARLRDGRTGELFDSEITVGPLYVLKLSHLVDDKIHARSIGPYSLVTQQPLAGKAQFGGQRFGEMEVWALEAYGASHVLQEMLTVKSDDVNGRSRVYEAIVKGQNLPEPGIPESFNVLVKELQALGLKVTLGSSGDGEE
;
A
#
# COMPACT_ATOMS: atom_id res chain seq x y z
N ARG A 1 34.03 13.56 -3.76
CA ARG A 1 33.56 14.64 -2.87
C ARG A 1 34.70 15.40 -2.26
N VAL A 2 35.71 14.75 -1.64
CA VAL A 2 36.92 15.40 -1.06
C VAL A 2 37.64 16.25 -2.10
N THR A 3 37.89 15.72 -3.32
CA THR A 3 38.52 16.46 -4.41
C THR A 3 37.69 17.66 -4.90
N ALA A 4 36.36 17.52 -4.94
CA ALA A 4 35.51 18.63 -5.35
C ALA A 4 35.52 19.76 -4.30
N ALA A 5 35.42 19.43 -3.01
CA ALA A 5 35.54 20.42 -1.95
C ALA A 5 36.91 21.09 -1.92
N LEU A 6 37.98 20.33 -2.13
CA LEU A 6 39.33 20.88 -2.26
C LEU A 6 39.42 21.90 -3.41
N PHE A 7 38.84 21.58 -4.58
CA PHE A 7 38.89 22.46 -5.73
C PHE A 7 38.10 23.77 -5.47
N GLU A 8 36.99 23.70 -4.78
CA GLU A 8 36.23 24.91 -4.36
C GLU A 8 37.03 25.78 -3.42
N GLU A 9 37.62 25.21 -2.36
CA GLU A 9 38.44 25.97 -1.41
C GLU A 9 39.71 26.56 -2.07
N VAL A 10 40.37 25.81 -2.95
CA VAL A 10 41.53 26.30 -3.69
C VAL A 10 41.15 27.45 -4.61
N ARG A 11 40.01 27.37 -5.32
CA ARG A 11 39.50 28.48 -6.14
C ARG A 11 39.26 29.72 -5.31
N ASP A 12 38.60 29.61 -4.17
CA ASP A 12 38.31 30.73 -3.29
C ASP A 12 39.58 31.43 -2.77
N ILE A 13 40.63 30.67 -2.48
CA ILE A 13 41.91 31.21 -2.06
C ILE A 13 42.67 31.89 -3.20
N LEU A 14 42.58 31.37 -4.44
CA LEU A 14 43.26 31.90 -5.61
C LEU A 14 42.65 33.20 -6.17
N VAL A 15 41.39 33.46 -5.92
CA VAL A 15 40.71 34.67 -6.40
C VAL A 15 41.42 35.93 -5.92
N ASN A 16 41.74 36.84 -6.85
CA ASN A 16 42.47 38.11 -6.62
C ASN A 16 43.93 37.99 -6.11
N GLN A 17 44.52 36.80 -6.14
CA GLN A 17 45.91 36.62 -5.79
C GLN A 17 46.84 36.76 -7.03
N GLU A 18 48.10 37.09 -6.81
CA GLU A 18 49.12 37.08 -7.85
C GLU A 18 49.86 35.73 -7.84
N VAL A 19 49.92 35.09 -8.98
CA VAL A 19 50.60 33.80 -9.14
C VAL A 19 52.09 33.95 -9.07
N GLY A 20 52.76 33.19 -8.20
CA GLY A 20 54.23 33.06 -8.19
C GLY A 20 54.70 31.93 -9.07
N LEU A 21 54.02 30.74 -9.00
CA LEU A 21 54.29 29.56 -9.80
C LEU A 21 53.04 28.69 -9.86
N MET A 22 52.69 28.16 -11.01
CA MET A 22 51.64 27.17 -11.22
C MET A 22 51.99 26.30 -12.42
N LEU A 23 52.22 25.01 -12.16
CA LEU A 23 52.60 24.05 -13.22
C LEU A 23 51.46 23.17 -13.61
N LYS A 24 51.43 22.74 -14.87
CA LYS A 24 50.48 21.75 -15.37
C LYS A 24 50.87 20.36 -14.84
N ASN A 25 49.88 19.57 -14.51
CA ASN A 25 50.06 18.23 -13.90
C ASN A 25 50.89 17.33 -14.82
N GLY A 26 52.00 16.79 -14.28
CA GLY A 26 52.94 15.90 -15.01
C GLY A 26 53.89 16.58 -16.00
N THR A 27 53.92 17.91 -16.08
CA THR A 27 54.83 18.68 -16.96
C THR A 27 55.51 19.81 -16.18
N VAL A 28 56.56 20.38 -16.75
CA VAL A 28 57.28 21.55 -16.20
C VAL A 28 56.75 22.86 -16.87
N GLU A 29 55.62 22.80 -17.56
CA GLU A 29 55.05 23.96 -18.24
C GLU A 29 54.31 24.86 -17.24
N GLU A 30 54.66 26.14 -17.22
CA GLU A 30 53.96 27.14 -16.42
C GLU A 30 52.65 27.52 -17.11
N LEU A 31 51.53 27.40 -16.37
CA LEU A 31 50.20 27.77 -16.84
C LEU A 31 49.99 29.29 -16.94
N PHE A 32 50.66 30.05 -16.07
CA PHE A 32 50.61 31.51 -16.05
C PHE A 32 52.01 32.08 -15.81
N PRO A 33 52.35 33.23 -16.47
CA PRO A 33 53.58 33.96 -16.18
C PRO A 33 53.59 34.47 -14.73
N ALA A 34 54.77 34.46 -14.08
CA ALA A 34 54.94 34.96 -12.72
C ALA A 34 54.39 36.40 -12.57
N LYS A 35 53.67 36.68 -11.45
CA LYS A 35 52.97 37.94 -11.13
C LYS A 35 51.68 38.22 -11.91
N THR A 36 51.10 37.21 -12.57
CA THR A 36 49.76 37.36 -13.17
C THR A 36 48.71 37.37 -12.07
N LYS A 37 47.79 38.38 -12.07
CA LYS A 37 46.71 38.47 -11.11
C LYS A 37 45.52 37.64 -11.59
N LEU A 38 45.11 36.66 -10.79
CA LEU A 38 43.96 35.79 -11.08
C LEU A 38 42.65 36.51 -10.77
N THR A 39 41.88 36.86 -11.80
CA THR A 39 40.51 37.37 -11.62
C THR A 39 39.55 36.18 -11.45
N LYS A 40 38.37 36.43 -10.85
CA LYS A 40 37.36 35.41 -10.64
C LYS A 40 37.00 34.64 -11.92
N ALA A 41 36.88 35.33 -13.05
CA ALA A 41 36.56 34.72 -14.34
C ALA A 41 37.66 33.70 -14.78
N VAL A 42 38.94 34.04 -14.61
CA VAL A 42 40.05 33.16 -14.96
C VAL A 42 40.13 31.96 -14.02
N VAL A 43 39.81 32.12 -12.74
CA VAL A 43 39.83 31.02 -11.77
C VAL A 43 38.62 30.08 -12.00
N ASP A 44 37.48 30.57 -12.42
CA ASP A 44 36.31 29.77 -12.72
C ASP A 44 36.50 28.93 -14.02
N GLU A 45 37.22 29.46 -15.01
CA GLU A 45 37.59 28.74 -16.24
C GLU A 45 38.74 27.74 -16.07
N LEU A 46 39.49 27.85 -14.96
CA LEU A 46 40.66 26.99 -14.71
C LEU A 46 40.22 25.58 -14.31
N ASP A 47 40.64 24.57 -15.07
CA ASP A 47 40.46 23.18 -14.66
C ASP A 47 41.60 22.77 -13.68
N LEU A 48 41.25 22.74 -12.39
CA LEU A 48 42.17 22.37 -11.32
C LEU A 48 42.58 20.90 -11.35
N ALA A 49 41.95 20.05 -12.15
CA ALA A 49 42.37 18.66 -12.36
C ALA A 49 43.69 18.59 -13.20
N ASP A 50 43.92 19.58 -14.07
CA ASP A 50 45.11 19.68 -14.92
C ASP A 50 46.26 20.40 -14.22
N VAL A 51 46.10 20.89 -13.00
CA VAL A 51 47.06 21.66 -12.24
C VAL A 51 47.73 20.80 -11.16
N ASP A 52 49.06 20.85 -11.05
CA ASP A 52 49.75 20.26 -9.92
C ASP A 52 49.59 21.16 -8.68
N LEU A 53 48.60 20.80 -7.85
CA LEU A 53 48.23 21.58 -6.65
C LEU A 53 49.38 21.80 -5.68
N LYS A 54 50.39 20.89 -5.63
CA LYS A 54 51.53 21.02 -4.73
C LYS A 54 52.54 22.09 -5.20
N THR A 55 52.54 22.43 -6.48
CA THR A 55 53.44 23.42 -7.05
C THR A 55 52.92 24.84 -7.00
N ILE A 56 51.63 25.02 -6.70
CA ILE A 56 51.02 26.35 -6.63
C ILE A 56 51.72 27.22 -5.59
N ARG A 57 52.17 28.39 -6.01
CA ARG A 57 52.72 29.44 -5.15
C ARG A 57 52.09 30.76 -5.49
N VAL A 58 51.68 31.49 -4.46
CA VAL A 58 51.07 32.82 -4.56
C VAL A 58 52.02 33.82 -3.87
N SER A 59 51.99 35.06 -4.36
CA SER A 59 52.89 36.11 -3.81
C SER A 59 52.56 36.47 -2.35
N ALA A 60 51.31 36.30 -1.90
CA ALA A 60 50.89 36.57 -0.53
C ALA A 60 51.25 35.40 0.41
N ALA A 61 52.15 35.60 1.37
CA ALA A 61 52.61 34.54 2.27
C ALA A 61 51.47 33.87 3.05
N LYS A 62 50.50 34.65 3.61
CA LYS A 62 49.34 34.09 4.32
C LYS A 62 48.42 33.23 3.45
N ALA A 63 48.21 33.62 2.20
CA ALA A 63 47.42 32.83 1.25
C ALA A 63 48.11 31.53 0.88
N ASN A 64 49.43 31.56 0.74
CA ASN A 64 50.27 30.40 0.44
C ASN A 64 50.27 29.39 1.59
N ASP A 65 50.36 29.86 2.86
CA ASP A 65 50.28 28.98 4.03
C ASP A 65 48.89 28.33 4.15
N ARG A 66 47.84 29.12 3.93
CA ARG A 66 46.45 28.59 3.93
C ARG A 66 46.23 27.56 2.82
N LEU A 67 46.74 27.83 1.61
CA LEU A 67 46.65 26.93 0.47
C LEU A 67 47.34 25.61 0.75
N ARG A 68 48.57 25.64 1.34
CA ARG A 68 49.27 24.43 1.77
C ARG A 68 48.47 23.64 2.81
N SER A 69 47.97 24.32 3.85
CA SER A 69 47.25 23.63 4.91
C SER A 69 45.98 22.93 4.38
N VAL A 70 45.26 23.52 3.41
CA VAL A 70 44.09 22.92 2.76
C VAL A 70 44.50 21.73 1.90
N ILE A 71 45.54 21.83 1.11
CA ILE A 71 46.04 20.74 0.27
C ILE A 71 46.52 19.56 1.13
N ASP A 72 47.28 19.85 2.21
CA ASP A 72 47.81 18.81 3.09
C ASP A 72 46.65 18.10 3.82
N ALA A 73 45.66 18.85 4.35
CA ALA A 73 44.48 18.29 5.00
C ALA A 73 43.68 17.38 4.05
N ALA A 74 43.41 17.84 2.82
CA ALA A 74 42.72 17.03 1.82
C ALA A 74 43.49 15.80 1.39
N SER A 75 44.87 15.90 1.32
CA SER A 75 45.71 14.75 1.00
C SER A 75 45.71 13.69 2.10
N GLU A 76 45.69 14.12 3.39
CA GLU A 76 45.58 13.22 4.52
C GLU A 76 44.19 12.56 4.57
N GLU A 77 43.13 13.33 4.33
CA GLU A 77 41.77 12.79 4.30
C GLU A 77 41.62 11.77 3.17
N ARG A 78 42.15 12.04 1.99
CA ARG A 78 42.17 11.12 0.87
C ARG A 78 42.92 9.84 1.20
N ALA A 79 44.12 9.94 1.80
CA ALA A 79 44.89 8.78 2.20
C ALA A 79 44.15 7.90 3.21
N ARG A 80 43.42 8.52 4.18
CA ARG A 80 42.59 7.77 5.13
C ARG A 80 41.44 7.03 4.45
N PHE A 81 40.84 7.59 3.39
CA PHE A 81 39.78 6.90 2.63
C PHE A 81 40.38 5.78 1.76
N GLU A 82 41.53 5.97 1.16
CA GLU A 82 42.24 4.95 0.39
C GLU A 82 42.62 3.76 1.28
N GLU A 83 43.22 4.01 2.44
CA GLU A 83 43.56 2.98 3.45
C GLU A 83 42.29 2.19 3.89
N LYS A 84 41.20 2.90 4.22
CA LYS A 84 39.94 2.24 4.56
C LYS A 84 39.36 1.40 3.42
N ALA A 85 39.51 1.86 2.20
CA ALA A 85 39.05 1.13 1.02
C ALA A 85 39.89 -0.13 0.79
N GLU A 86 41.21 -0.04 0.94
CA GLU A 86 42.13 -1.18 0.87
C GLU A 86 41.84 -2.20 1.96
N ASP A 87 41.62 -1.77 3.22
CA ASP A 87 41.20 -2.63 4.33
C ASP A 87 39.91 -3.36 4.05
N GLN A 88 38.93 -2.69 3.40
CA GLN A 88 37.67 -3.31 3.02
C GLN A 88 37.83 -4.31 1.88
N ILE A 89 38.65 -3.98 0.90
CA ILE A 89 38.98 -4.87 -0.22
C ILE A 89 39.69 -6.12 0.31
N ASP A 90 40.65 -5.96 1.20
CA ASP A 90 41.40 -7.08 1.80
C ASP A 90 40.46 -7.99 2.61
N LYS A 91 39.53 -7.41 3.38
CA LYS A 91 38.49 -8.19 4.10
C LYS A 91 37.55 -8.97 3.17
N ILE A 92 37.26 -8.42 1.99
CA ILE A 92 36.42 -9.10 0.98
C ILE A 92 37.22 -10.18 0.23
N LEU A 93 38.51 -9.93 -0.02
CA LEU A 93 39.38 -10.87 -0.73
C LEU A 93 39.93 -12.00 0.16
N GLN A 94 39.94 -11.80 1.50
CA GLN A 94 40.26 -12.87 2.43
C GLN A 94 39.27 -14.01 2.32
N PRO A 95 39.69 -15.24 2.00
CA PRO A 95 38.78 -16.37 2.00
C PRO A 95 38.26 -16.60 3.43
N ASP A 96 36.94 -16.84 3.57
CA ASP A 96 36.33 -17.24 4.83
C ASP A 96 37.11 -18.44 5.42
N GLU A 97 37.64 -18.32 6.64
CA GLU A 97 38.27 -19.43 7.34
C GLU A 97 37.26 -20.57 7.52
N LEU A 98 37.52 -21.67 6.84
CA LEU A 98 36.65 -22.85 6.96
C LEU A 98 36.96 -23.58 8.28
N PRO A 99 35.95 -24.10 8.99
CA PRO A 99 36.15 -24.90 10.18
C PRO A 99 37.08 -26.10 9.90
N PRO A 100 37.87 -26.55 10.87
CA PRO A 100 38.72 -27.71 10.69
C PRO A 100 37.98 -28.95 10.19
N GLY A 101 38.45 -29.54 9.09
CA GLY A 101 37.81 -30.71 8.46
C GLY A 101 36.81 -30.38 7.35
N VAL A 102 36.49 -29.10 7.09
CA VAL A 102 35.66 -28.68 5.95
C VAL A 102 36.55 -28.33 4.76
N ILE A 103 36.32 -29.03 3.66
CA ILE A 103 37.11 -28.82 2.43
C ILE A 103 36.53 -27.65 1.62
N GLN A 104 35.16 -27.56 1.56
CA GLN A 104 34.44 -26.54 0.81
C GLN A 104 33.08 -26.29 1.40
N LEU A 105 32.68 -25.02 1.48
CA LEU A 105 31.34 -24.61 1.88
C LEU A 105 30.57 -24.18 0.63
N VAL A 106 29.47 -24.88 0.35
CA VAL A 106 28.56 -24.52 -0.73
C VAL A 106 27.28 -23.95 -0.16
N LYS A 107 26.98 -22.69 -0.48
CA LYS A 107 25.71 -22.04 -0.14
C LYS A 107 24.76 -22.14 -1.33
N VAL A 108 23.67 -22.88 -1.17
CA VAL A 108 22.64 -23.01 -2.20
C VAL A 108 21.45 -22.13 -1.81
N TYR A 109 21.13 -21.18 -2.67
CA TYR A 109 19.96 -20.32 -2.50
C TYR A 109 18.79 -20.90 -3.29
N LEU A 110 17.71 -21.24 -2.57
CA LEU A 110 16.47 -21.75 -3.17
C LEU A 110 15.40 -20.66 -3.11
N ALA A 111 14.79 -20.38 -4.26
CA ALA A 111 13.64 -19.51 -4.34
C ALA A 111 12.37 -20.36 -4.49
N GLN A 112 11.41 -20.16 -3.61
CA GLN A 112 10.10 -20.81 -3.65
C GLN A 112 9.01 -19.76 -3.69
N LYS A 113 8.11 -19.84 -4.69
CA LYS A 113 6.91 -19.02 -4.77
C LYS A 113 5.81 -19.64 -3.92
N ARG A 114 5.44 -18.99 -2.82
CA ARG A 114 4.33 -19.41 -1.95
C ARG A 114 3.11 -18.54 -2.22
N LYS A 115 2.03 -19.16 -2.68
CA LYS A 115 0.74 -18.49 -2.88
C LYS A 115 0.14 -18.06 -1.54
N ILE A 116 -0.77 -17.09 -1.58
CA ILE A 116 -1.54 -16.64 -0.43
C ILE A 116 -2.56 -17.72 -0.09
N SER A 117 -2.68 -18.04 1.21
CA SER A 117 -3.67 -18.99 1.74
C SER A 117 -4.47 -18.37 2.88
N VAL A 118 -5.64 -18.95 3.16
CA VAL A 118 -6.46 -18.56 4.32
C VAL A 118 -5.65 -18.77 5.61
N GLY A 119 -5.62 -17.76 6.48
CA GLY A 119 -4.82 -17.77 7.70
C GLY A 119 -3.47 -17.06 7.58
N ASP A 120 -3.01 -16.71 6.36
CA ASP A 120 -1.78 -15.94 6.18
C ASP A 120 -1.95 -14.52 6.71
N LYS A 121 -0.86 -13.97 7.27
CA LYS A 121 -0.86 -12.64 7.85
C LYS A 121 -0.38 -11.62 6.85
N MET A 122 -1.18 -10.58 6.66
CA MET A 122 -0.86 -9.43 5.81
C MET A 122 -0.90 -8.14 6.62
N ALA A 123 -0.16 -7.15 6.17
CA ALA A 123 -0.12 -5.85 6.82
C ALA A 123 0.10 -4.73 5.81
N GLY A 124 -0.42 -3.55 6.09
CA GLY A 124 -0.05 -2.32 5.41
C GLY A 124 1.10 -1.60 6.13
N ARG A 125 1.39 -0.36 5.70
CA ARG A 125 2.45 0.49 6.26
C ARG A 125 2.01 1.30 7.50
N HIS A 126 0.74 1.23 7.89
CA HIS A 126 0.12 2.06 8.94
C HIS A 126 -0.24 1.27 10.22
N GLY A 127 0.42 0.13 10.45
CA GLY A 127 0.10 -0.73 11.59
C GLY A 127 -1.19 -1.54 11.42
N ASN A 128 -1.83 -1.47 10.27
CA ASN A 128 -3.01 -2.23 9.89
C ASN A 128 -2.61 -3.67 9.53
N LYS A 129 -2.61 -4.54 10.49
CA LYS A 129 -2.33 -5.98 10.33
C LYS A 129 -3.63 -6.78 10.36
N GLY A 130 -3.69 -7.82 9.54
CA GLY A 130 -4.84 -8.70 9.48
C GLY A 130 -4.47 -10.10 9.02
N ILE A 131 -5.43 -10.99 9.09
CA ILE A 131 -5.31 -12.39 8.64
C ILE A 131 -6.35 -12.60 7.55
N ILE A 132 -5.97 -13.31 6.50
CA ILE A 132 -6.88 -13.66 5.41
C ILE A 132 -7.93 -14.64 5.95
N ALA A 133 -9.18 -14.18 5.96
CA ALA A 133 -10.30 -14.98 6.45
C ALA A 133 -10.88 -15.88 5.35
N ARG A 134 -10.93 -15.39 4.12
CA ARG A 134 -11.55 -16.07 2.99
C ARG A 134 -10.88 -15.65 1.68
N ILE A 135 -10.75 -16.59 0.76
CA ILE A 135 -10.38 -16.35 -0.63
C ILE A 135 -11.61 -16.65 -1.48
N VAL A 136 -12.01 -15.70 -2.29
CA VAL A 136 -13.22 -15.74 -3.12
C VAL A 136 -12.77 -15.70 -4.58
N PRO A 137 -13.47 -16.40 -5.52
CA PRO A 137 -13.23 -16.24 -6.93
C PRO A 137 -13.40 -14.80 -7.40
N GLU A 138 -12.71 -14.40 -8.44
CA GLU A 138 -12.73 -13.04 -8.98
C GLU A 138 -14.15 -12.61 -9.40
N GLU A 139 -14.92 -13.54 -9.94
CA GLU A 139 -16.31 -13.36 -10.39
C GLU A 139 -17.28 -12.96 -9.25
N ASP A 140 -17.01 -13.46 -8.04
CA ASP A 140 -17.84 -13.20 -6.84
C ASP A 140 -17.39 -11.93 -6.07
N MET A 141 -16.28 -11.31 -6.49
CA MET A 141 -15.77 -10.09 -5.83
C MET A 141 -16.59 -8.86 -6.23
N PRO A 142 -16.72 -7.88 -5.33
CA PRO A 142 -17.31 -6.60 -5.69
C PRO A 142 -16.55 -5.92 -6.81
N PHE A 143 -17.24 -5.23 -7.71
CA PHE A 143 -16.64 -4.57 -8.85
C PHE A 143 -17.09 -3.12 -9.01
N LEU A 144 -16.23 -2.34 -9.64
CA LEU A 144 -16.44 -0.94 -9.98
C LEU A 144 -17.41 -0.80 -11.17
N PRO A 145 -17.97 0.40 -11.44
CA PRO A 145 -18.84 0.63 -12.58
C PRO A 145 -18.25 0.30 -13.96
N ASP A 146 -16.92 0.31 -14.08
CA ASP A 146 -16.18 -0.09 -15.29
C ASP A 146 -16.04 -1.61 -15.46
N GLY A 147 -16.49 -2.40 -14.47
CA GLY A 147 -16.35 -3.84 -14.43
C GLY A 147 -15.06 -4.34 -13.77
N THR A 148 -14.18 -3.46 -13.30
CA THR A 148 -12.94 -3.86 -12.63
C THR A 148 -13.24 -4.42 -11.23
N PRO A 149 -12.92 -5.69 -10.92
CA PRO A 149 -13.11 -6.27 -9.60
C PRO A 149 -12.11 -5.70 -8.59
N VAL A 150 -12.47 -5.71 -7.30
CA VAL A 150 -11.55 -5.37 -6.22
C VAL A 150 -10.73 -6.60 -5.81
N ASP A 151 -9.44 -6.42 -5.53
CA ASP A 151 -8.55 -7.52 -5.16
C ASP A 151 -8.68 -7.93 -3.69
N ILE A 152 -9.04 -6.98 -2.81
CA ILE A 152 -9.14 -7.19 -1.36
C ILE A 152 -10.28 -6.39 -0.76
N VAL A 153 -10.99 -6.99 0.18
CA VAL A 153 -12.01 -6.33 1.00
C VAL A 153 -11.53 -6.29 2.45
N LEU A 154 -11.48 -5.09 3.02
CA LEU A 154 -11.03 -4.85 4.38
C LEU A 154 -12.19 -4.45 5.28
N ASN A 155 -12.18 -4.96 6.53
CA ASN A 155 -13.17 -4.58 7.51
C ASN A 155 -12.91 -3.15 8.03
N PRO A 156 -13.86 -2.20 7.86
CA PRO A 156 -13.69 -0.82 8.27
C PRO A 156 -13.61 -0.62 9.79
N LEU A 157 -14.10 -1.55 10.60
CA LEU A 157 -14.07 -1.47 12.07
C LEU A 157 -12.65 -1.39 12.66
N GLY A 158 -11.65 -1.87 11.91
CA GLY A 158 -10.25 -1.78 12.31
C GLY A 158 -9.65 -0.38 12.27
N VAL A 159 -10.31 0.59 11.60
CA VAL A 159 -9.80 1.96 11.42
C VAL A 159 -10.14 2.88 12.59
N PRO A 160 -11.43 3.06 13.01
CA PRO A 160 -11.79 4.00 14.05
C PRO A 160 -11.16 3.67 15.41
N SER A 161 -11.13 2.37 15.76
CA SER A 161 -10.59 1.92 17.04
C SER A 161 -9.07 2.12 17.17
N ARG A 162 -8.34 2.20 16.06
CA ARG A 162 -6.87 2.32 16.03
C ARG A 162 -6.37 3.66 15.54
N MET A 163 -7.26 4.55 15.08
CA MET A 163 -6.97 5.91 14.62
C MET A 163 -5.86 5.99 13.54
N ASN A 164 -5.66 4.91 12.77
CA ASN A 164 -4.67 4.85 11.69
C ASN A 164 -5.22 5.45 10.38
N VAL A 165 -5.57 6.72 10.41
CA VAL A 165 -6.19 7.46 9.29
C VAL A 165 -5.28 7.50 8.06
N GLY A 166 -3.97 7.40 8.24
CA GLY A 166 -2.98 7.38 7.15
C GLY A 166 -3.24 6.33 6.07
N GLN A 167 -3.85 5.19 6.41
CA GLN A 167 -4.22 4.17 5.42
C GLN A 167 -5.34 4.64 4.47
N ILE A 168 -6.27 5.46 4.95
CA ILE A 168 -7.33 6.03 4.12
C ILE A 168 -6.75 7.08 3.17
N LEU A 169 -5.88 7.97 3.69
CA LEU A 169 -5.18 8.95 2.88
C LEU A 169 -4.29 8.28 1.82
N GLU A 170 -3.60 7.18 2.16
CA GLU A 170 -2.83 6.38 1.21
C GLU A 170 -3.72 5.81 0.11
N THR A 171 -4.90 5.26 0.46
CA THR A 171 -5.84 4.70 -0.51
C THR A 171 -6.36 5.77 -1.48
N HIS A 172 -6.71 6.96 -0.97
CA HIS A 172 -7.16 8.08 -1.78
C HIS A 172 -6.06 8.60 -2.71
N LEU A 173 -4.84 8.81 -2.18
CA LEU A 173 -3.71 9.25 -3.00
C LEU A 173 -3.31 8.20 -4.04
N GLY A 174 -3.36 6.92 -3.66
CA GLY A 174 -3.11 5.80 -4.57
C GLY A 174 -4.13 5.73 -5.70
N TRP A 175 -5.41 6.01 -5.41
CA TRP A 175 -6.46 6.12 -6.43
C TRP A 175 -6.17 7.24 -7.43
N CYS A 176 -5.82 8.43 -6.91
CA CYS A 176 -5.43 9.56 -7.75
C CYS A 176 -4.21 9.23 -8.60
N ALA A 177 -3.19 8.62 -8.00
CA ALA A 177 -1.96 8.25 -8.69
C ALA A 177 -2.20 7.25 -9.83
N LYS A 178 -3.07 6.25 -9.60
CA LYS A 178 -3.44 5.26 -10.62
C LYS A 178 -4.19 5.89 -11.79
N LEU A 179 -5.14 6.78 -11.53
CA LEU A 179 -5.96 7.42 -12.58
C LEU A 179 -5.21 8.51 -13.34
N LEU A 180 -4.44 9.33 -12.65
CA LEU A 180 -3.70 10.43 -13.25
C LEU A 180 -2.34 9.99 -13.84
N GLY A 181 -1.86 8.79 -13.51
CA GLY A 181 -0.65 8.21 -14.12
C GLY A 181 0.66 8.68 -13.50
N PHE A 182 0.70 9.02 -12.21
CA PHE A 182 1.92 9.44 -11.51
C PHE A 182 2.29 8.52 -10.35
N GLU A 183 3.54 8.57 -9.90
CA GLU A 183 4.01 7.90 -8.69
C GLU A 183 4.13 8.88 -7.53
N ALA A 184 3.44 8.60 -6.42
CA ALA A 184 3.55 9.40 -5.20
C ALA A 184 4.63 8.83 -4.26
N LYS A 185 5.66 9.62 -3.99
CA LYS A 185 6.70 9.32 -2.99
C LYS A 185 6.52 10.25 -1.80
N THR A 186 6.13 9.71 -0.66
CA THR A 186 5.81 10.45 0.55
C THR A 186 6.81 10.14 1.67
N PRO A 187 7.98 10.80 1.75
CA PRO A 187 8.90 10.63 2.86
C PRO A 187 8.27 11.16 4.16
N VAL A 188 8.75 10.67 5.33
CA VAL A 188 8.11 10.81 6.64
C VAL A 188 7.71 12.24 7.01
N PHE A 189 8.51 13.25 6.66
CA PHE A 189 8.24 14.66 7.01
C PHE A 189 7.82 15.53 5.81
N GLN A 190 7.62 14.95 4.63
CA GLN A 190 7.23 15.63 3.40
C GLN A 190 6.09 14.86 2.72
N GLY A 191 5.04 14.58 3.47
CA GLY A 191 3.83 13.93 2.97
C GLY A 191 2.94 14.90 2.18
N ALA A 192 1.94 14.35 1.50
CA ALA A 192 0.88 15.13 0.84
C ALA A 192 -0.09 15.66 1.90
N ASN A 193 -0.55 16.90 1.72
CA ASN A 193 -1.54 17.52 2.57
C ASN A 193 -2.96 17.03 2.23
N GLU A 194 -3.86 17.08 3.21
CA GLU A 194 -5.26 16.68 3.03
C GLU A 194 -5.96 17.49 1.92
N THR A 195 -5.69 18.79 1.85
CA THR A 195 -6.25 19.68 0.82
C THR A 195 -5.76 19.33 -0.58
N GLU A 196 -4.49 18.95 -0.74
CA GLU A 196 -3.91 18.48 -2.00
C GLU A 196 -4.55 17.17 -2.45
N ILE A 197 -4.68 16.21 -1.53
CA ILE A 197 -5.35 14.93 -1.82
C ILE A 197 -6.80 15.15 -2.23
N GLY A 198 -7.53 16.04 -1.55
CA GLY A 198 -8.91 16.38 -1.88
C GLY A 198 -9.05 16.99 -3.29
N PHE A 199 -8.15 17.88 -3.69
CA PHE A 199 -8.12 18.42 -5.04
C PHE A 199 -7.80 17.36 -6.09
N LEU A 200 -6.79 16.51 -5.83
CA LEU A 200 -6.44 15.40 -6.72
C LEU A 200 -7.59 14.40 -6.88
N LEU A 201 -8.38 14.16 -5.82
CA LEU A 201 -9.59 13.33 -5.89
C LEU A 201 -10.63 13.92 -6.82
N ARG A 202 -10.84 15.24 -6.80
CA ARG A 202 -11.76 15.91 -7.73
C ARG A 202 -11.29 15.75 -9.17
N LEU A 203 -10.00 15.97 -9.47
CA LEU A 203 -9.44 15.79 -10.81
C LEU A 203 -9.54 14.34 -11.29
N SER A 204 -9.18 13.38 -10.43
CA SER A 204 -9.26 11.96 -10.74
C SER A 204 -10.70 11.50 -10.95
N GLY A 205 -11.66 12.05 -10.19
CA GLY A 205 -13.08 11.80 -10.37
C GLY A 205 -13.61 12.27 -11.72
N ILE A 206 -13.18 13.44 -12.19
CA ILE A 206 -13.53 13.97 -13.51
C ILE A 206 -12.95 13.08 -14.62
N LYS A 207 -11.67 12.67 -14.50
CA LYS A 207 -11.03 11.77 -15.47
C LYS A 207 -11.72 10.39 -15.51
N TRP A 208 -12.03 9.84 -14.34
CA TRP A 208 -12.78 8.60 -14.22
C TRP A 208 -14.15 8.66 -14.87
N ALA A 209 -14.87 9.77 -14.67
CA ALA A 209 -16.18 9.97 -15.27
C ALA A 209 -16.12 9.95 -16.80
N GLY A 210 -15.14 10.60 -17.40
CA GLY A 210 -14.91 10.54 -18.84
C GLY A 210 -14.67 9.11 -19.35
N HIS A 211 -13.92 8.31 -18.58
CA HIS A 211 -13.65 6.91 -18.90
C HIS A 211 -14.90 6.02 -18.83
N VAL A 212 -15.65 6.11 -17.75
CA VAL A 212 -16.83 5.25 -17.51
C VAL A 212 -18.00 5.61 -18.40
N LEU A 213 -18.27 6.90 -18.56
CA LEU A 213 -19.40 7.40 -19.37
C LEU A 213 -19.12 7.34 -20.87
N ARG A 214 -17.87 7.07 -21.27
CA ARG A 214 -17.46 6.98 -22.69
C ARG A 214 -17.91 8.18 -23.50
N THR A 215 -17.70 9.40 -22.96
CA THR A 215 -18.03 10.65 -23.63
C THR A 215 -17.05 10.90 -24.80
N GLU A 216 -17.52 11.51 -25.87
CA GLU A 216 -16.65 11.96 -26.99
C GLU A 216 -15.69 13.04 -26.50
N ALA A 217 -16.17 13.93 -25.62
CA ALA A 217 -15.32 14.86 -24.92
C ALA A 217 -14.38 14.10 -23.98
N GLN A 218 -13.08 14.27 -24.18
CA GLN A 218 -12.07 13.62 -23.34
C GLN A 218 -11.57 14.60 -22.27
N PRO A 219 -11.39 14.12 -21.01
CA PRO A 219 -10.75 14.93 -20.00
C PRO A 219 -9.27 15.20 -20.37
N PRO A 220 -8.70 16.34 -19.96
CA PRO A 220 -7.30 16.64 -20.27
C PRO A 220 -6.37 15.55 -19.72
N GLU A 221 -5.45 15.10 -20.56
CA GLU A 221 -4.37 14.23 -20.11
C GLU A 221 -3.30 15.10 -19.44
N LEU A 222 -3.06 14.88 -18.16
CA LEU A 222 -2.05 15.57 -17.38
C LEU A 222 -0.81 14.70 -17.26
N GLY A 223 0.30 15.17 -17.81
CA GLY A 223 1.61 14.57 -17.58
C GLY A 223 2.08 14.80 -16.12
N PRO A 224 3.04 14.00 -15.63
CA PRO A 224 3.55 14.14 -14.26
C PRO A 224 4.19 15.52 -14.01
N ASP A 225 4.79 16.14 -15.00
CA ASP A 225 5.40 17.48 -14.88
C ASP A 225 4.33 18.58 -14.84
N GLU A 226 3.28 18.49 -15.67
CA GLU A 226 2.14 19.40 -15.66
C GLU A 226 1.36 19.31 -14.34
N LEU A 227 1.18 18.10 -13.82
CA LEU A 227 0.54 17.88 -12.54
C LEU A 227 1.35 18.49 -11.39
N LYS A 228 2.68 18.39 -11.45
CA LYS A 228 3.58 18.99 -10.46
C LYS A 228 3.47 20.51 -10.50
N LEU A 229 3.53 21.13 -11.68
CA LEU A 229 3.34 22.57 -11.87
C LEU A 229 1.98 23.04 -11.33
N LEU A 230 0.92 22.29 -11.65
CA LEU A 230 -0.42 22.56 -11.15
C LEU A 230 -0.48 22.55 -9.61
N ILE A 231 0.10 21.55 -8.96
CA ILE A 231 0.13 21.45 -7.49
C ILE A 231 0.96 22.59 -6.87
N ASP A 232 2.13 22.90 -7.44
CA ASP A 232 2.99 23.97 -6.94
C ASP A 232 2.31 25.34 -7.09
N ASP A 233 1.61 25.58 -8.18
CA ASP A 233 0.82 26.79 -8.40
C ASP A 233 -0.32 26.92 -7.38
N LEU A 234 -1.04 25.82 -7.14
CA LEU A 234 -2.14 25.79 -6.15
C LEU A 234 -1.65 26.04 -4.72
N ARG A 235 -0.44 25.56 -4.37
CA ARG A 235 0.20 25.85 -3.06
C ARG A 235 0.52 27.32 -2.88
N ASN A 236 0.81 28.02 -3.98
CA ASN A 236 1.17 29.43 -3.98
C ASN A 236 -0.03 30.37 -4.03
N ILE A 237 -1.27 29.88 -4.12
CA ILE A 237 -2.47 30.72 -4.11
C ILE A 237 -2.59 31.39 -2.72
N PRO A 238 -2.63 32.74 -2.64
CA PRO A 238 -2.79 33.44 -1.37
C PRO A 238 -4.16 33.13 -0.77
N SER A 239 -4.18 32.73 0.49
CA SER A 239 -5.41 32.52 1.24
C SER A 239 -5.94 33.81 1.82
N GLU A 240 -7.24 33.95 1.85
CA GLU A 240 -7.92 35.13 2.46
C GLU A 240 -7.73 35.21 3.98
N ASN A 241 -7.36 34.08 4.63
CA ASN A 241 -7.23 33.98 6.10
C ASN A 241 -5.81 33.67 6.57
N GLY A 242 -4.78 33.80 5.73
CA GLY A 242 -3.38 33.58 6.10
C GLY A 242 -2.95 32.11 6.29
N GLY A 243 -3.82 31.14 5.99
CA GLY A 243 -3.53 29.71 5.94
C GLY A 243 -3.50 29.17 4.50
N PRO A 244 -3.17 27.91 4.24
CA PRO A 244 -3.29 27.33 2.91
C PRO A 244 -4.76 27.36 2.46
N PRO A 245 -5.03 27.61 1.14
CA PRO A 245 -6.41 27.65 0.63
C PRO A 245 -7.04 26.25 0.76
N ASP A 246 -8.32 26.21 1.12
CA ASP A 246 -9.09 24.97 1.12
C ASP A 246 -9.45 24.59 -0.33
N LEU A 247 -8.58 23.84 -0.97
CA LEU A 247 -8.71 23.42 -2.35
C LEU A 247 -9.90 22.46 -2.58
N THR A 248 -10.52 21.96 -1.52
CA THR A 248 -11.64 21.02 -1.60
C THR A 248 -12.97 21.72 -1.77
N THR A 249 -13.12 22.93 -1.19
CA THR A 249 -14.38 23.69 -1.17
C THR A 249 -14.42 24.82 -2.19
N VAL A 250 -13.26 25.29 -2.66
CA VAL A 250 -13.21 26.39 -3.66
C VAL A 250 -13.67 25.87 -5.04
N LYS A 251 -14.55 26.64 -5.70
CA LYS A 251 -15.04 26.31 -7.04
C LYS A 251 -13.90 26.25 -8.06
N LEU A 252 -13.97 25.32 -9.02
CA LEU A 252 -12.95 25.12 -10.06
C LEU A 252 -12.69 26.40 -10.88
N ASP A 253 -13.73 27.15 -11.25
CA ASP A 253 -13.61 28.43 -11.97
C ASP A 253 -12.85 29.48 -11.14
N ALA A 254 -13.10 29.51 -9.83
CA ALA A 254 -12.44 30.45 -8.93
C ALA A 254 -10.95 30.08 -8.73
N LEU A 255 -10.61 28.80 -8.68
CA LEU A 255 -9.23 28.33 -8.65
C LEU A 255 -8.50 28.70 -9.94
N GLY A 256 -9.07 28.42 -11.10
CA GLY A 256 -8.48 28.79 -12.41
C GLY A 256 -8.22 30.27 -12.58
N SER A 257 -9.07 31.15 -12.02
CA SER A 257 -8.88 32.60 -12.08
C SER A 257 -7.78 33.11 -11.15
N ARG A 258 -7.46 32.40 -10.08
CA ARG A 258 -6.45 32.78 -9.07
C ARG A 258 -5.03 32.29 -9.37
N VAL A 259 -4.89 31.38 -10.32
CA VAL A 259 -3.62 30.80 -10.72
C VAL A 259 -2.83 31.77 -11.58
N VAL A 260 -1.52 31.85 -11.38
CA VAL A 260 -0.64 32.81 -12.06
C VAL A 260 -0.12 32.26 -13.37
N SER A 261 0.24 30.96 -13.45
CA SER A 261 0.80 30.37 -14.67
C SER A 261 -0.25 30.20 -15.77
N GLN A 262 0.16 30.39 -17.03
CA GLN A 262 -0.73 30.21 -18.16
C GLN A 262 -1.06 28.74 -18.40
N GLU A 263 -0.07 27.86 -18.22
CA GLU A 263 -0.20 26.42 -18.41
C GLU A 263 -1.27 25.82 -17.48
N THR A 264 -1.26 26.21 -16.21
CA THR A 264 -2.28 25.76 -15.24
C THR A 264 -3.67 26.33 -15.57
N ARG A 265 -3.76 27.57 -16.10
CA ARG A 265 -5.03 28.14 -16.58
C ARG A 265 -5.60 27.36 -17.75
N ASP A 266 -4.75 26.95 -18.69
CA ASP A 266 -5.15 26.16 -19.85
C ASP A 266 -5.70 24.80 -19.43
N VAL A 267 -5.13 24.17 -18.39
CA VAL A 267 -5.66 22.93 -17.79
C VAL A 267 -7.07 23.16 -17.21
N PHE A 268 -7.30 24.23 -16.45
CA PHE A 268 -8.63 24.54 -15.93
C PHE A 268 -9.64 24.85 -17.05
N HIS A 269 -9.20 25.49 -18.13
CA HIS A 269 -10.04 25.74 -19.31
C HIS A 269 -10.42 24.43 -20.00
N ALA A 270 -9.46 23.52 -20.18
CA ALA A 270 -9.72 22.20 -20.76
C ALA A 270 -10.67 21.35 -19.91
N ILE A 271 -10.52 21.39 -18.57
CA ILE A 271 -11.47 20.73 -17.64
C ILE A 271 -12.88 21.29 -17.82
N ARG A 272 -13.00 22.61 -17.92
CA ARG A 272 -14.28 23.26 -18.15
C ARG A 272 -14.92 22.85 -19.46
N GLU A 273 -14.16 22.87 -20.56
CA GLU A 273 -14.64 22.45 -21.89
C GLU A 273 -15.10 20.98 -21.87
N PHE A 274 -14.31 20.09 -21.22
CA PHE A 274 -14.71 18.70 -21.03
C PHE A 274 -16.04 18.57 -20.29
N LEU A 275 -16.21 19.24 -19.16
CA LEU A 275 -17.44 19.14 -18.34
C LEU A 275 -18.66 19.68 -19.08
N VAL A 276 -18.51 20.77 -19.84
CA VAL A 276 -19.58 21.34 -20.67
C VAL A 276 -19.92 20.38 -21.82
N GLY A 277 -18.90 19.82 -22.48
CA GLY A 277 -19.07 18.84 -23.55
C GLY A 277 -19.78 17.57 -23.07
N ALA A 278 -19.29 16.97 -21.97
CA ALA A 278 -19.86 15.78 -21.37
C ALA A 278 -21.32 15.99 -20.90
N ALA A 279 -21.63 17.13 -20.28
CA ALA A 279 -22.99 17.44 -19.85
C ALA A 279 -23.96 17.56 -21.03
N LYS A 280 -23.52 18.18 -22.15
CA LYS A 280 -24.33 18.27 -23.38
C LYS A 280 -24.54 16.89 -24.00
N GLU A 281 -23.48 16.10 -24.15
CA GLU A 281 -23.54 14.77 -24.73
C GLU A 281 -24.46 13.82 -23.93
N LEU A 282 -24.38 13.87 -22.60
CA LEU A 282 -25.26 13.09 -21.73
C LEU A 282 -26.72 13.52 -21.89
N ALA A 283 -26.98 14.82 -22.06
CA ALA A 283 -28.31 15.32 -22.34
C ALA A 283 -28.84 14.82 -23.68
N ASP A 284 -28.01 14.83 -24.73
CA ASP A 284 -28.38 14.36 -26.07
C ASP A 284 -28.62 12.84 -26.07
N ARG A 285 -27.86 12.06 -25.33
CA ARG A 285 -28.10 10.60 -25.14
C ARG A 285 -29.44 10.33 -24.45
N GLU A 286 -29.78 11.10 -23.44
CA GLU A 286 -31.07 10.97 -22.74
C GLU A 286 -32.24 11.25 -23.67
N VAL A 287 -32.12 12.27 -24.55
CA VAL A 287 -33.11 12.53 -25.59
C VAL A 287 -33.27 11.33 -26.53
N TRP A 288 -32.15 10.78 -26.97
CA TRP A 288 -32.14 9.63 -27.88
C TRP A 288 -32.77 8.37 -27.21
N GLU A 289 -32.45 8.12 -25.93
CA GLU A 289 -33.01 7.02 -25.17
C GLU A 289 -34.56 7.18 -25.00
N GLN A 290 -35.03 8.39 -24.76
CA GLN A 290 -36.48 8.70 -24.70
C GLN A 290 -37.18 8.44 -26.06
N GLU A 291 -36.53 8.84 -27.16
CA GLU A 291 -37.05 8.56 -28.50
C GLU A 291 -37.06 7.06 -28.82
N ALA A 292 -36.03 6.32 -28.38
CA ALA A 292 -35.96 4.88 -28.55
C ALA A 292 -37.02 4.14 -27.73
N GLN A 293 -37.27 4.58 -26.49
CA GLN A 293 -38.38 4.07 -25.66
C GLN A 293 -39.73 4.31 -26.29
N ILE A 294 -39.98 5.50 -26.86
CA ILE A 294 -41.24 5.79 -27.59
C ILE A 294 -41.42 4.79 -28.72
N LYS A 295 -40.41 4.58 -29.58
CA LYS A 295 -40.47 3.62 -30.68
C LYS A 295 -40.72 2.19 -30.19
N HIS A 296 -40.07 1.79 -29.10
CA HIS A 296 -40.28 0.46 -28.50
C HIS A 296 -41.71 0.30 -27.98
N HIS A 297 -42.26 1.31 -27.30
CA HIS A 297 -43.66 1.27 -26.84
C HIS A 297 -44.64 1.28 -27.99
N GLU A 298 -44.38 2.03 -29.06
CA GLU A 298 -45.22 2.01 -30.27
C GLU A 298 -45.20 0.62 -30.97
N ALA A 299 -44.00 -0.03 -31.04
CA ALA A 299 -43.87 -1.37 -31.59
C ALA A 299 -44.64 -2.42 -30.75
N ARG A 300 -44.58 -2.35 -29.41
CA ARG A 300 -45.33 -3.23 -28.53
C ARG A 300 -46.84 -3.13 -28.70
N ILE A 301 -47.35 -1.97 -28.99
CA ILE A 301 -48.82 -1.76 -29.25
C ILE A 301 -49.24 -2.43 -30.55
N VAL A 302 -48.32 -2.58 -31.54
CA VAL A 302 -48.63 -3.01 -32.90
C VAL A 302 -48.31 -4.51 -33.12
N GLU A 303 -47.33 -5.10 -32.45
CA GLU A 303 -46.76 -6.40 -32.82
C GLU A 303 -47.02 -7.56 -31.82
N GLU A 304 -47.64 -7.36 -30.66
CA GLU A 304 -47.88 -8.45 -29.71
C GLU A 304 -49.06 -9.34 -30.11
N GLU A 305 -48.85 -10.68 -30.18
CA GLU A 305 -49.85 -11.71 -30.39
C GLU A 305 -50.90 -11.76 -29.25
N ASP A 306 -50.57 -11.28 -28.05
CA ASP A 306 -51.47 -11.04 -26.92
C ASP A 306 -51.57 -9.53 -26.70
N PRO A 307 -52.70 -8.88 -27.03
CA PRO A 307 -52.82 -7.45 -26.86
C PRO A 307 -52.83 -7.09 -25.37
N PRO A 308 -51.99 -6.11 -24.96
CA PRO A 308 -51.93 -5.64 -23.58
C PRO A 308 -53.32 -5.17 -23.12
N SER A 309 -53.58 -5.30 -21.82
CA SER A 309 -54.84 -4.90 -21.24
C SER A 309 -55.18 -3.43 -21.55
N THR A 310 -56.48 -3.10 -21.57
CA THR A 310 -56.96 -1.73 -21.90
C THR A 310 -56.36 -0.67 -20.95
N GLU A 311 -55.99 -1.04 -19.72
CA GLU A 311 -55.32 -0.18 -18.75
C GLU A 311 -53.85 0.01 -19.13
N GLU A 312 -53.13 -1.06 -19.47
CA GLU A 312 -51.73 -0.99 -19.92
C GLU A 312 -51.57 -0.20 -21.23
N ILE A 313 -52.49 -0.33 -22.16
CA ILE A 313 -52.54 0.49 -23.40
C ILE A 313 -52.77 1.97 -23.05
N ALA A 314 -53.57 2.29 -22.06
CA ALA A 314 -53.80 3.66 -21.63
C ALA A 314 -52.56 4.25 -20.97
N ASP A 315 -51.84 3.46 -20.16
CA ASP A 315 -50.61 3.88 -19.50
C ASP A 315 -49.46 4.05 -20.51
N LEU A 316 -49.32 3.12 -21.46
CA LEU A 316 -48.35 3.22 -22.55
C LEU A 316 -48.61 4.46 -23.43
N LYS A 317 -49.85 4.75 -23.78
CA LYS A 317 -50.23 5.96 -24.53
C LYS A 317 -50.00 7.23 -23.72
N ALA A 318 -50.20 7.19 -22.41
CA ALA A 318 -49.89 8.32 -21.53
C ALA A 318 -48.36 8.55 -21.45
N ALA A 319 -47.56 7.49 -21.34
CA ALA A 319 -46.12 7.54 -21.35
C ALA A 319 -45.54 8.07 -22.69
N ILE A 320 -46.07 7.57 -23.83
CA ILE A 320 -45.70 8.07 -25.17
C ILE A 320 -46.04 9.57 -25.30
N LYS A 321 -47.21 9.99 -24.89
CA LYS A 321 -47.61 11.39 -24.96
C LYS A 321 -46.75 12.30 -24.06
N GLN A 322 -46.33 11.78 -22.93
CA GLN A 322 -45.42 12.50 -22.04
C GLN A 322 -44.00 12.56 -22.62
N ALA A 323 -43.48 11.47 -23.17
CA ALA A 323 -42.19 11.40 -23.84
C ALA A 323 -42.15 12.26 -25.10
N GLU A 324 -43.19 12.25 -25.97
CA GLU A 324 -43.30 13.16 -27.13
C GLU A 324 -43.32 14.64 -26.74
N LYS A 325 -44.00 14.96 -25.60
CA LYS A 325 -44.00 16.32 -25.07
C LYS A 325 -42.64 16.74 -24.59
N THR A 326 -41.86 15.79 -24.06
CA THR A 326 -40.51 15.97 -23.55
C THR A 326 -39.52 16.10 -24.73
N ALA A 327 -39.60 15.24 -25.76
CA ALA A 327 -38.73 15.26 -26.95
C ALA A 327 -38.89 16.52 -27.83
N LYS A 328 -40.03 17.22 -27.78
CA LYS A 328 -40.28 18.48 -28.50
C LYS A 328 -39.78 19.71 -27.76
N LEU A 329 -39.20 19.59 -26.59
CA LEU A 329 -38.62 20.70 -25.86
C LEU A 329 -37.20 21.01 -26.39
N SER A 330 -36.82 22.31 -26.33
CA SER A 330 -35.39 22.65 -26.61
C SER A 330 -34.53 21.94 -25.57
N PRO A 331 -33.25 21.63 -25.89
CA PRO A 331 -32.33 20.91 -24.97
C PRO A 331 -32.31 21.49 -23.56
N GLU A 332 -32.43 22.81 -23.44
CA GLU A 332 -32.48 23.53 -22.15
C GLU A 332 -33.75 23.25 -21.34
N LYS A 333 -34.88 23.14 -22.03
CA LYS A 333 -36.20 22.82 -21.40
C LYS A 333 -36.40 21.34 -21.20
N LEU A 334 -35.74 20.54 -21.98
CA LEU A 334 -35.75 19.08 -21.90
C LEU A 334 -34.98 18.61 -20.63
N LEU A 335 -33.83 19.17 -20.36
CA LEU A 335 -33.07 18.94 -19.12
C LEU A 335 -33.87 19.37 -17.87
N ALA A 336 -34.74 20.35 -18.00
CA ALA A 336 -35.60 20.80 -16.91
C ALA A 336 -36.88 19.94 -16.74
N ALA A 337 -37.32 19.21 -17.77
CA ALA A 337 -38.58 18.45 -17.79
C ALA A 337 -38.40 16.94 -17.58
N VAL A 338 -37.24 16.39 -17.93
CA VAL A 338 -36.85 15.03 -17.59
C VAL A 338 -36.45 15.02 -16.11
N GLU A 339 -36.87 14.01 -15.36
CA GLU A 339 -36.51 13.82 -13.94
C GLU A 339 -34.99 13.49 -13.74
N LEU A 340 -34.13 14.15 -14.48
CA LEU A 340 -32.72 14.35 -14.16
C LEU A 340 -32.58 15.72 -13.47
N PRO A 341 -33.12 15.88 -12.24
CA PRO A 341 -33.11 17.17 -11.55
C PRO A 341 -31.75 17.70 -11.28
N ALA A 342 -30.74 16.89 -11.52
CA ALA A 342 -29.36 17.14 -11.24
C ALA A 342 -28.66 17.90 -12.40
N LEU A 343 -28.75 17.40 -13.64
CA LEU A 343 -28.19 18.10 -14.81
C LEU A 343 -28.97 19.41 -15.11
N ALA A 344 -30.27 19.45 -14.84
CA ALA A 344 -31.06 20.67 -14.96
C ALA A 344 -30.63 21.78 -13.96
N LYS A 345 -30.11 21.42 -12.80
CA LYS A 345 -29.56 22.38 -11.83
C LYS A 345 -28.20 22.98 -12.28
N CYS A 346 -27.49 22.27 -13.15
CA CYS A 346 -26.23 22.77 -13.71
C CYS A 346 -26.43 23.87 -14.74
N LEU A 347 -27.62 23.99 -15.33
CA LEU A 347 -27.97 25.04 -16.31
C LEU A 347 -28.55 26.24 -15.56
N GLY A 348 -27.83 27.33 -15.55
CA GLY A 348 -28.32 28.62 -15.08
C GLY A 348 -29.43 29.18 -16.01
N PRO A 349 -30.22 30.17 -15.54
CA PRO A 349 -31.36 30.74 -16.28
C PRO A 349 -30.99 31.44 -17.61
N LYS A 350 -29.72 31.60 -17.90
CA LYS A 350 -29.18 32.18 -19.17
C LYS A 350 -28.44 31.13 -20.02
N GLY A 351 -28.53 29.83 -19.71
CA GLY A 351 -27.78 28.79 -20.42
C GLY A 351 -26.29 28.71 -20.04
N GLU A 352 -25.88 29.43 -18.97
CA GLU A 352 -24.55 29.28 -18.39
C GLU A 352 -24.51 28.00 -17.57
N ILE A 353 -23.47 27.17 -17.79
CA ILE A 353 -23.28 25.92 -17.05
C ILE A 353 -22.50 26.21 -15.76
N ASP A 354 -23.06 25.87 -14.60
CA ASP A 354 -22.29 25.83 -13.35
C ASP A 354 -21.35 24.61 -13.40
N VAL A 355 -20.07 24.86 -13.62
CA VAL A 355 -19.03 23.86 -13.82
C VAL A 355 -18.88 22.95 -12.57
N GLU A 356 -19.07 23.49 -11.38
CA GLU A 356 -19.00 22.73 -10.13
C GLU A 356 -20.15 21.72 -9.98
N ALA A 357 -21.38 22.19 -10.27
CA ALA A 357 -22.56 21.35 -10.26
C ALA A 357 -22.47 20.27 -11.37
N ALA A 358 -21.99 20.65 -12.55
CA ALA A 358 -21.77 19.71 -13.64
C ALA A 358 -20.72 18.63 -13.27
N ALA A 359 -19.61 19.03 -12.63
CA ALA A 359 -18.60 18.08 -12.17
C ALA A 359 -19.16 17.06 -11.16
N GLN A 360 -19.93 17.52 -10.20
CA GLN A 360 -20.56 16.66 -9.18
C GLN A 360 -21.55 15.67 -9.80
N GLU A 361 -22.39 16.11 -10.73
CA GLU A 361 -23.38 15.24 -11.37
C GLU A 361 -22.75 14.25 -12.35
N VAL A 362 -21.78 14.70 -13.16
CA VAL A 362 -21.04 13.81 -14.07
C VAL A 362 -20.29 12.73 -13.29
N MET A 363 -19.65 13.08 -12.16
CA MET A 363 -19.02 12.09 -11.28
C MET A 363 -20.04 11.14 -10.63
N LYS A 364 -21.18 11.64 -10.19
CA LYS A 364 -22.25 10.83 -9.59
C LYS A 364 -22.83 9.83 -10.58
N LEU A 365 -23.06 10.23 -11.83
CA LEU A 365 -23.46 9.32 -12.91
C LEU A 365 -22.41 8.24 -13.19
N ALA A 366 -21.13 8.57 -13.09
CA ALA A 366 -20.03 7.63 -13.19
C ALA A 366 -19.85 6.74 -11.93
N GLY A 367 -20.70 6.90 -10.93
CA GLY A 367 -20.66 6.09 -9.69
C GLY A 367 -19.52 6.41 -8.74
N ILE A 368 -18.95 7.62 -8.82
CA ILE A 368 -17.90 8.07 -7.92
C ILE A 368 -18.25 9.43 -7.30
N SER A 369 -17.88 9.65 -6.05
CA SER A 369 -18.09 10.94 -5.39
C SER A 369 -16.80 11.76 -5.38
N ALA A 370 -16.93 13.08 -5.23
CA ALA A 370 -15.79 14.00 -5.05
C ALA A 370 -14.93 13.66 -3.82
N ALA A 371 -15.47 12.89 -2.87
CA ALA A 371 -14.77 12.38 -1.70
C ALA A 371 -13.98 11.09 -1.96
N GLY A 372 -13.86 10.63 -3.21
CA GLY A 372 -13.14 9.41 -3.57
C GLY A 372 -13.83 8.10 -3.17
N LYS A 373 -15.15 8.16 -2.93
CA LYS A 373 -15.98 6.97 -2.67
C LYS A 373 -16.66 6.52 -3.95
N ALA A 374 -16.71 5.21 -4.16
CA ALA A 374 -17.31 4.60 -5.32
C ALA A 374 -18.54 3.77 -4.96
N ARG A 375 -19.49 3.68 -5.88
CA ARG A 375 -20.62 2.75 -5.80
C ARG A 375 -20.21 1.45 -6.43
N LEU A 376 -20.05 0.42 -5.61
CA LEU A 376 -19.69 -0.92 -6.06
C LEU A 376 -20.96 -1.74 -6.32
N ARG A 377 -20.81 -2.77 -7.14
CA ARG A 377 -21.80 -3.85 -7.32
C ARG A 377 -21.29 -5.12 -6.68
N ASP A 378 -22.20 -5.90 -6.11
CA ASP A 378 -21.88 -7.24 -5.60
C ASP A 378 -21.64 -8.18 -6.80
N GLY A 379 -20.50 -8.90 -6.82
CA GLY A 379 -20.17 -9.86 -7.88
C GLY A 379 -21.15 -11.02 -8.00
N ARG A 380 -21.84 -11.39 -6.90
CA ARG A 380 -22.75 -12.53 -6.87
C ARG A 380 -24.16 -12.18 -7.31
N THR A 381 -24.68 -11.04 -6.90
CA THR A 381 -26.07 -10.62 -7.18
C THR A 381 -26.15 -9.60 -8.31
N GLY A 382 -25.07 -8.89 -8.60
CA GLY A 382 -25.04 -7.76 -9.54
C GLY A 382 -25.69 -6.48 -9.00
N GLU A 383 -26.26 -6.50 -7.78
CA GLU A 383 -26.93 -5.37 -7.16
C GLU A 383 -25.93 -4.31 -6.67
N LEU A 384 -26.35 -3.07 -6.63
CA LEU A 384 -25.55 -1.98 -6.05
C LEU A 384 -25.54 -2.07 -4.53
N PHE A 385 -24.40 -1.78 -3.92
CA PHE A 385 -24.33 -1.59 -2.48
C PHE A 385 -25.11 -0.36 -2.03
N ASP A 386 -25.73 -0.43 -0.86
CA ASP A 386 -26.55 0.66 -0.30
C ASP A 386 -25.72 1.92 0.00
N SER A 387 -24.43 1.78 0.29
CA SER A 387 -23.55 2.88 0.65
C SER A 387 -22.38 2.98 -0.30
N GLU A 388 -21.87 4.21 -0.46
CA GLU A 388 -20.62 4.47 -1.18
C GLU A 388 -19.41 3.98 -0.36
N ILE A 389 -18.48 3.30 -1.01
CA ILE A 389 -17.32 2.63 -0.39
C ILE A 389 -16.02 3.29 -0.86
N THR A 390 -15.09 3.49 0.06
CA THR A 390 -13.73 3.94 -0.28
C THR A 390 -12.96 2.81 -0.96
N VAL A 391 -12.52 3.05 -2.20
CA VAL A 391 -11.78 2.11 -3.03
C VAL A 391 -10.51 2.77 -3.55
N GLY A 392 -9.43 2.03 -3.59
CA GLY A 392 -8.17 2.52 -4.16
C GLY A 392 -7.01 1.57 -3.90
N PRO A 393 -5.89 1.75 -4.57
CA PRO A 393 -4.67 0.99 -4.34
C PRO A 393 -4.10 1.22 -2.95
N LEU A 394 -3.77 0.14 -2.28
CA LEU A 394 -3.11 0.16 -0.97
C LEU A 394 -1.86 -0.73 -1.04
N TYR A 395 -0.75 -0.27 -0.47
CA TYR A 395 0.49 -1.04 -0.39
C TYR A 395 0.39 -2.09 0.72
N VAL A 396 0.37 -3.38 0.34
CA VAL A 396 0.18 -4.49 1.28
C VAL A 396 1.41 -5.40 1.26
N LEU A 397 1.84 -5.80 2.46
CA LEU A 397 2.98 -6.69 2.69
C LEU A 397 2.47 -8.06 3.16
N LYS A 398 2.94 -9.13 2.54
CA LYS A 398 2.80 -10.49 3.07
C LYS A 398 3.87 -10.71 4.13
N LEU A 399 3.46 -10.99 5.36
CA LEU A 399 4.39 -11.24 6.45
C LEU A 399 4.85 -12.71 6.47
N SER A 400 6.05 -12.97 6.99
CA SER A 400 6.62 -14.32 7.12
C SER A 400 5.90 -15.23 8.11
N HIS A 401 4.80 -14.74 8.71
CA HIS A 401 3.92 -15.51 9.59
C HIS A 401 2.87 -16.27 8.80
N LEU A 402 3.30 -17.23 7.99
CA LEU A 402 2.42 -18.06 7.16
C LEU A 402 1.76 -19.15 7.98
N VAL A 403 0.51 -19.48 7.65
CA VAL A 403 -0.25 -20.52 8.34
C VAL A 403 0.41 -21.89 8.19
N ASP A 404 0.97 -22.21 7.03
CA ASP A 404 1.63 -23.48 6.76
C ASP A 404 2.82 -23.73 7.67
N ASP A 405 3.50 -22.67 8.11
CA ASP A 405 4.64 -22.77 9.01
C ASP A 405 4.20 -22.96 10.48
N LYS A 406 2.95 -22.66 10.80
CA LYS A 406 2.38 -22.70 12.17
C LYS A 406 1.43 -23.84 12.38
N ILE A 407 0.74 -24.31 11.33
CA ILE A 407 -0.18 -25.43 11.43
C ILE A 407 0.59 -26.68 11.86
N HIS A 408 0.09 -27.35 12.87
CA HIS A 408 0.74 -28.52 13.40
C HIS A 408 -0.30 -29.47 13.99
N ALA A 409 -0.15 -30.75 13.71
CA ALA A 409 -0.94 -31.83 14.30
C ALA A 409 -0.03 -33.00 14.60
N ARG A 410 -0.42 -33.79 15.61
CA ARG A 410 0.33 -34.97 16.01
C ARG A 410 -0.64 -36.08 16.35
N SER A 411 -0.35 -37.28 15.90
CA SER A 411 -0.94 -38.52 16.41
C SER A 411 0.06 -39.26 17.28
N ILE A 412 1.12 -39.79 16.70
CA ILE A 412 2.24 -40.45 17.36
C ILE A 412 3.52 -39.72 16.92
N GLY A 413 4.47 -39.60 17.81
CA GLY A 413 5.75 -38.95 17.55
C GLY A 413 6.82 -39.28 18.59
N PRO A 414 7.95 -38.58 18.59
CA PRO A 414 9.05 -38.79 19.51
C PRO A 414 8.70 -38.37 20.94
N TYR A 415 9.29 -39.06 21.92
CA TYR A 415 9.10 -38.85 23.34
C TYR A 415 10.44 -38.55 24.01
N SER A 416 10.39 -37.87 25.17
CA SER A 416 11.56 -37.65 26.02
C SER A 416 12.05 -38.98 26.59
N LEU A 417 13.36 -39.15 26.75
CA LEU A 417 13.95 -40.37 27.28
C LEU A 417 13.65 -40.59 28.75
N VAL A 418 13.68 -39.55 29.59
CA VAL A 418 13.51 -39.65 31.03
C VAL A 418 12.04 -39.64 31.44
N THR A 419 11.30 -38.62 31.03
CA THR A 419 9.90 -38.43 31.46
C THR A 419 8.90 -39.18 30.59
N GLN A 420 9.33 -39.71 29.43
CA GLN A 420 8.45 -40.37 28.43
C GLN A 420 7.28 -39.49 27.93
N GLN A 421 7.37 -38.17 28.15
CA GLN A 421 6.40 -37.21 27.67
C GLN A 421 6.65 -36.85 26.21
N PRO A 422 5.61 -36.45 25.44
CA PRO A 422 5.79 -35.95 24.09
C PRO A 422 6.74 -34.74 24.05
N LEU A 423 7.64 -34.69 23.08
CA LEU A 423 8.49 -33.51 22.87
C LEU A 423 7.66 -32.28 22.53
N ALA A 424 8.19 -31.10 22.79
CA ALA A 424 7.55 -29.86 22.46
C ALA A 424 8.06 -29.31 21.09
N GLY A 425 7.19 -28.56 20.38
CA GLY A 425 7.56 -27.83 19.17
C GLY A 425 7.27 -28.56 17.86
N LYS A 426 6.89 -27.79 16.83
CA LYS A 426 6.57 -28.29 15.50
C LYS A 426 7.76 -28.97 14.82
N ALA A 427 8.96 -28.42 14.96
CA ALA A 427 10.17 -28.94 14.33
C ALA A 427 10.53 -30.37 14.77
N GLN A 428 10.14 -30.74 15.99
CA GLN A 428 10.39 -32.06 16.59
C GLN A 428 9.16 -32.98 16.50
N PHE A 429 8.15 -32.60 15.70
CA PHE A 429 6.87 -33.29 15.63
C PHE A 429 6.27 -33.51 17.05
N GLY A 430 6.35 -32.44 17.86
CA GLY A 430 5.96 -32.47 19.27
C GLY A 430 4.46 -32.31 19.49
N GLY A 431 4.02 -32.52 20.74
CA GLY A 431 2.64 -32.30 21.13
C GLY A 431 2.37 -30.91 21.68
N GLN A 432 1.07 -30.58 21.85
CA GLN A 432 0.63 -29.35 22.50
C GLN A 432 0.79 -29.51 24.02
N ARG A 433 1.18 -28.42 24.69
CA ARG A 433 1.25 -28.40 26.15
C ARG A 433 -0.15 -28.21 26.72
N PHE A 434 -0.57 -29.16 27.54
CA PHE A 434 -1.75 -29.05 28.41
C PHE A 434 -1.28 -28.52 29.76
N GLY A 435 -1.41 -27.20 29.98
CA GLY A 435 -0.88 -26.54 31.16
C GLY A 435 -1.76 -26.70 32.41
N GLU A 436 -1.31 -26.14 33.51
CA GLU A 436 -2.01 -26.18 34.80
C GLU A 436 -3.40 -25.53 34.74
N MET A 437 -3.53 -24.41 34.03
CA MET A 437 -4.80 -23.71 33.86
C MET A 437 -5.81 -24.53 33.05
N GLU A 438 -5.38 -25.26 32.03
CA GLU A 438 -6.23 -26.18 31.27
C GLU A 438 -6.70 -27.35 32.09
N VAL A 439 -5.87 -27.84 33.02
CA VAL A 439 -6.26 -28.87 34.01
C VAL A 439 -7.37 -28.33 34.90
N TRP A 440 -7.24 -27.12 35.47
CA TRP A 440 -8.28 -26.50 36.30
C TRP A 440 -9.60 -26.33 35.53
N ALA A 441 -9.53 -26.05 34.24
CA ALA A 441 -10.75 -25.97 33.42
C ALA A 441 -11.48 -27.32 33.34
N LEU A 442 -10.77 -28.43 33.16
CA LEU A 442 -11.37 -29.77 33.14
C LEU A 442 -11.92 -30.18 34.53
N GLU A 443 -11.23 -29.81 35.63
CA GLU A 443 -11.72 -29.99 36.97
C GLU A 443 -13.03 -29.22 37.23
N ALA A 444 -13.09 -27.96 36.76
CA ALA A 444 -14.30 -27.14 36.89
C ALA A 444 -15.51 -27.73 36.14
N TYR A 445 -15.28 -28.38 35.00
CA TYR A 445 -16.32 -29.11 34.27
C TYR A 445 -16.63 -30.49 34.84
N GLY A 446 -15.87 -30.99 35.82
CA GLY A 446 -16.03 -32.33 36.38
C GLY A 446 -15.71 -33.46 35.38
N ALA A 447 -14.90 -33.16 34.35
CA ALA A 447 -14.54 -34.10 33.29
C ALA A 447 -13.38 -35.02 33.69
N SER A 448 -13.57 -35.86 34.70
CA SER A 448 -12.53 -36.70 35.31
C SER A 448 -11.90 -37.71 34.36
N HIS A 449 -12.70 -38.37 33.52
CA HIS A 449 -12.20 -39.35 32.55
C HIS A 449 -11.35 -38.70 31.46
N VAL A 450 -11.73 -37.50 30.98
CA VAL A 450 -10.95 -36.74 30.00
C VAL A 450 -9.63 -36.30 30.62
N LEU A 451 -9.65 -35.82 31.86
CA LEU A 451 -8.44 -35.44 32.58
C LEU A 451 -7.49 -36.62 32.77
N GLN A 452 -8.02 -37.79 33.18
CA GLN A 452 -7.24 -39.00 33.30
C GLN A 452 -6.61 -39.43 31.99
N GLU A 453 -7.35 -39.38 30.88
CA GLU A 453 -6.84 -39.67 29.55
C GLU A 453 -5.71 -38.73 29.14
N MET A 454 -5.85 -37.42 29.39
CA MET A 454 -4.81 -36.43 29.10
C MET A 454 -3.53 -36.64 29.88
N LEU A 455 -3.64 -37.05 31.15
CA LEU A 455 -2.49 -37.26 32.04
C LEU A 455 -1.79 -38.62 31.84
N THR A 456 -2.47 -39.62 31.26
CA THR A 456 -1.93 -40.98 31.13
C THR A 456 -1.66 -41.38 29.68
N VAL A 457 -2.64 -41.88 28.98
CA VAL A 457 -2.50 -42.51 27.65
C VAL A 457 -2.11 -41.54 26.54
N LYS A 458 -2.46 -40.27 26.68
CA LYS A 458 -2.03 -39.21 25.74
C LYS A 458 -0.69 -38.59 26.11
N SER A 459 -0.12 -38.85 27.26
CA SER A 459 1.11 -38.26 27.75
C SER A 459 2.22 -39.31 27.92
N ASP A 460 2.36 -39.90 29.10
CA ASP A 460 3.55 -40.66 29.55
C ASP A 460 3.30 -42.11 29.95
N ASP A 461 2.09 -42.66 29.83
CA ASP A 461 1.85 -44.08 29.99
C ASP A 461 2.36 -44.87 28.77
N VAL A 462 3.57 -45.43 28.88
CA VAL A 462 4.28 -46.11 27.78
C VAL A 462 3.48 -47.32 27.28
N ASN A 463 2.92 -48.12 28.17
CA ASN A 463 2.18 -49.32 27.80
C ASN A 463 0.74 -49.01 27.39
N GLY A 464 0.11 -48.05 28.05
CA GLY A 464 -1.26 -47.62 27.75
C GLY A 464 -1.39 -47.02 26.34
N ARG A 465 -0.48 -46.16 25.92
CA ARG A 465 -0.54 -45.51 24.58
C ARG A 465 -0.50 -46.52 23.44
N SER A 466 0.30 -47.59 23.54
CA SER A 466 0.35 -48.64 22.52
C SER A 466 -0.94 -49.46 22.47
N ARG A 467 -1.46 -49.85 23.67
CA ARG A 467 -2.72 -50.61 23.78
C ARG A 467 -3.93 -49.81 23.30
N VAL A 468 -3.99 -48.51 23.62
CA VAL A 468 -5.07 -47.63 23.15
C VAL A 468 -5.05 -47.48 21.62
N TYR A 469 -3.87 -47.30 21.04
CA TYR A 469 -3.74 -47.22 19.58
C TYR A 469 -4.20 -48.53 18.91
N GLU A 470 -3.80 -49.68 19.45
CA GLU A 470 -4.24 -50.99 18.99
C GLU A 470 -5.77 -51.18 19.11
N ALA A 471 -6.35 -50.76 20.23
CA ALA A 471 -7.80 -50.83 20.47
C ALA A 471 -8.58 -49.95 19.48
N ILE A 472 -8.10 -48.72 19.19
CA ILE A 472 -8.72 -47.83 18.20
C ILE A 472 -8.68 -48.46 16.82
N VAL A 473 -7.53 -49.01 16.39
CA VAL A 473 -7.39 -49.65 15.07
C VAL A 473 -8.32 -50.89 14.93
N LYS A 474 -8.48 -51.66 16.02
CA LYS A 474 -9.34 -52.83 16.08
C LYS A 474 -10.81 -52.55 16.34
N GLY A 475 -11.19 -51.27 16.65
CA GLY A 475 -12.55 -50.91 17.02
C GLY A 475 -13.01 -51.50 18.37
N GLN A 476 -12.10 -51.78 19.29
CA GLN A 476 -12.37 -52.32 20.61
C GLN A 476 -12.52 -51.20 21.65
N ASN A 477 -13.10 -51.53 22.82
CA ASN A 477 -13.16 -50.58 23.92
C ASN A 477 -11.76 -50.23 24.41
N LEU A 478 -11.60 -48.98 24.85
CA LEU A 478 -10.33 -48.47 25.36
C LEU A 478 -9.96 -49.25 26.65
N PRO A 479 -8.68 -49.66 26.79
CA PRO A 479 -8.21 -50.31 28.03
C PRO A 479 -8.11 -49.31 29.17
N GLU A 480 -8.13 -49.80 30.39
CA GLU A 480 -7.88 -49.00 31.59
C GLU A 480 -6.50 -48.37 31.54
N PRO A 481 -6.37 -47.05 31.87
CA PRO A 481 -5.09 -46.33 31.89
C PRO A 481 -4.17 -46.87 33.00
N GLY A 482 -2.87 -46.84 32.74
CA GLY A 482 -1.83 -47.21 33.70
C GLY A 482 -1.35 -46.04 34.55
N ILE A 483 -0.24 -46.25 35.22
CA ILE A 483 0.43 -45.23 36.05
C ILE A 483 1.35 -44.37 35.12
N PRO A 484 1.30 -43.05 35.24
CA PRO A 484 2.21 -42.14 34.50
C PRO A 484 3.69 -42.43 34.85
N GLU A 485 4.57 -42.49 33.84
CA GLU A 485 6.00 -42.72 34.07
C GLU A 485 6.69 -41.59 34.85
N SER A 486 6.21 -40.35 34.68
CA SER A 486 6.67 -39.22 35.50
C SER A 486 6.43 -39.42 36.99
N PHE A 487 5.37 -40.14 37.39
CA PHE A 487 5.14 -40.53 38.79
C PHE A 487 6.16 -41.58 39.26
N ASN A 488 6.50 -42.55 38.40
CA ASN A 488 7.55 -43.55 38.71
C ASN A 488 8.91 -42.86 38.93
N VAL A 489 9.25 -41.88 38.09
CA VAL A 489 10.45 -41.07 38.25
C VAL A 489 10.45 -40.34 39.59
N LEU A 490 9.33 -39.69 39.95
CA LEU A 490 9.19 -38.99 41.22
C LEU A 490 9.40 -39.94 42.42
N VAL A 491 8.79 -41.15 42.39
CA VAL A 491 8.96 -42.17 43.44
C VAL A 491 10.43 -42.55 43.56
N LYS A 492 11.14 -42.75 42.45
CA LYS A 492 12.57 -43.09 42.45
C LYS A 492 13.45 -41.94 42.98
N GLU A 493 13.12 -40.71 42.66
CA GLU A 493 13.81 -39.53 43.21
C GLU A 493 13.61 -39.41 44.72
N LEU A 494 12.37 -39.62 45.22
CA LEU A 494 12.09 -39.66 46.67
C LEU A 494 12.83 -40.78 47.38
N GLN A 495 12.89 -41.98 46.78
CA GLN A 495 13.68 -43.10 47.31
C GLN A 495 15.18 -42.78 47.36
N ALA A 496 15.69 -42.06 46.35
CA ALA A 496 17.09 -41.62 46.32
C ALA A 496 17.41 -40.61 47.44
N LEU A 497 16.42 -39.82 47.86
CA LEU A 497 16.54 -38.94 49.03
C LEU A 497 16.40 -39.66 50.36
N GLY A 498 16.30 -40.98 50.35
CA GLY A 498 16.18 -41.82 51.59
C GLY A 498 14.77 -41.95 52.09
N LEU A 499 13.75 -41.53 51.39
CA LEU A 499 12.34 -41.69 51.79
C LEU A 499 11.80 -43.00 51.26
N LYS A 500 11.16 -43.78 52.17
CA LYS A 500 10.49 -45.05 51.82
C LYS A 500 9.10 -44.73 51.26
N VAL A 501 8.95 -44.85 49.96
CA VAL A 501 7.65 -44.68 49.24
C VAL A 501 7.21 -46.06 48.74
N THR A 502 6.04 -46.53 49.17
CA THR A 502 5.41 -47.76 48.69
C THR A 502 4.03 -47.45 48.12
N LEU A 503 3.73 -48.04 46.96
CA LEU A 503 2.39 -47.98 46.38
C LEU A 503 1.56 -49.12 47.02
N GLY A 504 0.50 -48.77 47.78
CA GLY A 504 -0.44 -49.76 48.31
C GLY A 504 -1.40 -50.22 47.23
N SER A 505 -1.61 -51.52 47.09
CA SER A 505 -2.74 -52.00 46.30
C SER A 505 -4.02 -51.78 47.12
N SER A 506 -5.10 -51.32 46.51
CA SER A 506 -6.39 -51.04 47.15
C SER A 506 -7.11 -52.29 47.64
N GLY A 507 -6.36 -53.37 47.97
CA GLY A 507 -6.85 -54.63 48.46
C GLY A 507 -6.34 -55.08 49.83
N ASP A 508 -5.30 -54.38 50.40
CA ASP A 508 -4.69 -54.82 51.69
C ASP A 508 -5.05 -53.90 52.86
N GLY A 509 -6.31 -53.54 52.93
CA GLY A 509 -6.86 -52.78 54.05
C GLY A 509 -7.77 -53.65 54.96
N GLU A 510 -7.31 -54.84 55.37
CA GLU A 510 -7.88 -55.61 56.50
C GLU A 510 -6.84 -56.63 56.94
N GLU A 511 -5.99 -56.17 57.87
CA GLU A 511 -5.59 -56.95 59.09
C GLU A 511 -4.83 -56.07 60.09
#